data_62c6acc8d2ed2ee4616d7110c7092a01
#
_entry.id   62c6acc8d2ed2ee4616d7110c7092a01
#
_cell.length_a   1.000
_cell.length_b   1.000
_cell.length_c   1.000
_cell.angle_alpha   90.00
_cell.angle_beta   90.00
_cell.angle_gamma   90.00
#
_symmetry.space_group_name_H-M   'P 1'
#
loop_
_entity.id
_entity.type
_entity.pdbx_description
1 polymer ?
#
loop_
_entity_poly.entity_id
_entity_poly.type
_entity_poly.pdbx_seq_one_letter_code
_entity_poly.pdbx_strand_id
1 'polypeptide(L)'
;MEFSKPLFILLAVGLFATVLGCSTSSTTNEDNTQKTTPENNWTLKDHLQRSAKARITGSPGSERVIIRGVSTTNSPTNQPLFVIDGQKAGRTFANVNEMLYPGEINYIEVLPPSRAARFGMEGHFGVILIHTK
;
A
#
# COMPACT_ATOMS: atom_id res chain seq x y z
N MET A 1 18.98 49.92 43.93
CA MET A 1 20.35 50.27 43.61
C MET A 1 20.60 49.75 42.22
N GLU A 2 20.35 50.58 41.21
CA GLU A 2 21.29 51.51 40.57
C GLU A 2 22.52 50.76 40.09
N PHE A 3 22.85 50.79 38.90
CA PHE A 3 23.38 51.65 37.88
C PHE A 3 23.87 50.72 36.77
N SER A 4 24.00 50.95 35.58
CA SER A 4 24.04 52.12 34.73
C SER A 4 24.44 51.65 33.33
N LYS A 5 23.81 52.19 32.33
CA LYS A 5 24.32 52.16 30.94
C LYS A 5 25.61 52.98 30.83
N PRO A 6 26.47 52.74 29.89
CA PRO A 6 26.40 53.47 28.62
C PRO A 6 26.77 52.59 27.42
N LEU A 7 26.06 52.72 26.31
CA LEU A 7 26.25 53.63 25.19
C LEU A 7 27.68 53.66 24.65
N PHE A 8 27.98 52.86 23.66
CA PHE A 8 29.01 53.21 22.67
C PHE A 8 28.52 52.87 21.27
N ILE A 9 28.18 53.94 20.58
CA ILE A 9 28.04 54.04 19.16
C ILE A 9 29.44 54.05 18.57
N LEU A 10 29.66 53.25 17.51
CA LEU A 10 30.56 53.58 16.40
C LEU A 10 30.41 52.50 15.31
N LEU A 11 29.64 52.83 14.36
CA LEU A 11 29.94 53.01 12.94
C LEU A 11 31.12 52.15 12.43
N ALA A 12 30.79 51.07 11.71
CA ALA A 12 31.64 50.57 10.66
C ALA A 12 30.75 50.10 9.50
N VAL A 13 30.73 50.93 8.48
CA VAL A 13 30.25 50.68 7.16
C VAL A 13 31.06 49.51 6.58
N GLY A 14 30.42 48.40 6.32
CA GLY A 14 31.00 47.25 5.65
C GLY A 14 29.99 46.69 4.67
N LEU A 15 30.12 47.16 3.43
CA LEU A 15 29.48 46.68 2.27
C LEU A 15 29.74 45.16 2.09
N PHE A 16 28.76 44.29 2.35
CA PHE A 16 28.90 42.90 2.01
C PHE A 16 27.71 42.46 1.18
N ALA A 17 28.05 42.09 -0.03
CA ALA A 17 27.17 41.61 -1.09
C ALA A 17 26.27 40.48 -0.58
N THR A 18 24.97 40.64 -0.75
CA THR A 18 23.96 39.62 -0.56
C THR A 18 24.08 38.54 -1.63
N VAL A 19 24.74 37.45 -1.32
CA VAL A 19 24.56 36.22 -2.12
C VAL A 19 23.27 35.60 -1.62
N LEU A 20 22.21 35.76 -2.41
CA LEU A 20 21.00 34.94 -2.28
C LEU A 20 21.39 33.50 -2.65
N GLY A 21 21.87 32.76 -1.69
CA GLY A 21 21.94 31.31 -1.77
C GLY A 21 20.53 30.74 -1.57
N CYS A 22 19.81 30.53 -2.63
CA CYS A 22 18.60 29.72 -2.61
C CYS A 22 19.03 28.28 -2.36
N SER A 23 19.04 27.87 -1.09
CA SER A 23 19.16 26.45 -0.72
C SER A 23 17.84 25.78 -1.07
N THR A 24 17.73 25.34 -2.30
CA THR A 24 16.74 24.35 -2.69
C THR A 24 17.12 23.08 -1.95
N SER A 25 16.46 22.81 -0.83
CA SER A 25 16.41 21.48 -0.23
C SER A 25 15.73 20.59 -1.25
N SER A 26 16.52 19.98 -2.10
CA SER A 26 16.07 18.84 -2.89
C SER A 26 15.80 17.72 -1.89
N THR A 27 14.58 17.68 -1.37
CA THR A 27 14.03 16.42 -0.88
C THR A 27 13.97 15.54 -2.12
N THR A 28 14.99 14.76 -2.29
CA THR A 28 14.99 13.63 -3.22
C THR A 28 13.96 12.67 -2.65
N ASN A 29 12.70 12.89 -2.98
CA ASN A 29 11.78 11.79 -3.10
C ASN A 29 12.38 10.97 -4.22
N GLU A 30 13.08 9.91 -3.85
CA GLU A 30 13.29 8.80 -4.75
C GLU A 30 11.89 8.26 -5.05
N ASP A 31 11.25 8.95 -5.97
CA ASP A 31 10.17 8.43 -6.76
C ASP A 31 10.81 7.28 -7.54
N ASN A 32 10.75 6.12 -6.91
CA ASN A 32 11.10 4.85 -7.52
C ASN A 32 10.00 4.58 -8.56
N THR A 33 9.90 5.50 -9.52
CA THR A 33 9.22 5.26 -10.78
C THR A 33 10.05 4.25 -11.52
N GLN A 34 9.99 3.00 -11.06
CA GLN A 34 10.25 1.87 -11.92
C GLN A 34 9.25 2.00 -13.07
N LYS A 35 9.70 2.62 -14.14
CA LYS A 35 9.12 2.51 -15.47
C LYS A 35 9.14 1.03 -15.82
N THR A 36 8.16 0.32 -15.31
CA THR A 36 7.94 -1.08 -15.60
C THR A 36 7.49 -1.16 -17.04
N THR A 37 8.38 -1.59 -17.90
CA THR A 37 8.06 -2.25 -19.17
C THR A 37 6.86 -3.17 -18.93
N PRO A 38 5.86 -3.23 -19.82
CA PRO A 38 4.63 -4.00 -19.62
C PRO A 38 4.85 -5.49 -19.84
N GLU A 39 5.79 -6.06 -19.14
CA GLU A 39 5.83 -7.50 -18.95
C GLU A 39 5.23 -7.78 -17.58
N ASN A 40 4.09 -8.40 -17.61
CA ASN A 40 3.24 -8.97 -16.58
C ASN A 40 3.93 -9.47 -15.29
N ASN A 41 4.75 -8.65 -14.67
CA ASN A 41 5.39 -8.96 -13.40
C ASN A 41 4.54 -8.47 -12.21
N TRP A 42 3.22 -8.53 -12.39
CA TRP A 42 2.29 -8.07 -11.35
C TRP A 42 2.23 -9.06 -10.21
N THR A 43 2.31 -8.51 -9.01
CA THR A 43 2.11 -9.24 -7.76
C THR A 43 0.61 -9.44 -7.49
N LEU A 44 0.28 -10.32 -6.56
CA LEU A 44 -1.11 -10.46 -6.07
C LEU A 44 -1.69 -9.12 -5.60
N LYS A 45 -0.86 -8.30 -4.96
CA LYS A 45 -1.25 -6.97 -4.49
C LYS A 45 -1.67 -6.06 -5.66
N ASP A 46 -0.91 -6.06 -6.76
CA ASP A 46 -1.21 -5.23 -7.93
C ASP A 46 -2.53 -5.65 -8.58
N HIS A 47 -2.77 -6.95 -8.72
CA HIS A 47 -4.02 -7.47 -9.23
C HIS A 47 -5.22 -7.07 -8.36
N LEU A 48 -5.08 -7.17 -7.03
CA LEU A 48 -6.15 -6.80 -6.10
C LEU A 48 -6.42 -5.29 -6.09
N GLN A 49 -5.39 -4.45 -6.15
CA GLN A 49 -5.54 -2.99 -6.20
C GLN A 49 -6.23 -2.51 -7.47
N ARG A 50 -6.01 -3.18 -8.59
CA ARG A 50 -6.72 -2.91 -9.86
C ARG A 50 -8.17 -3.41 -9.85
N SER A 51 -8.48 -4.38 -9.00
CA SER A 51 -9.84 -4.88 -8.88
C SER A 51 -10.73 -3.87 -8.17
N ALA A 52 -11.77 -3.39 -8.88
CA ALA A 52 -12.76 -2.50 -8.28
C ALA A 52 -13.55 -3.15 -7.12
N LYS A 53 -13.51 -4.48 -7.00
CA LYS A 53 -14.29 -5.26 -6.04
C LYS A 53 -13.56 -5.57 -4.74
N ALA A 54 -12.24 -5.43 -4.70
CA ALA A 54 -11.42 -5.69 -3.52
C ALA A 54 -10.63 -4.46 -3.11
N ARG A 55 -10.23 -4.43 -1.84
CA ARG A 55 -9.38 -3.38 -1.26
C ARG A 55 -8.42 -4.02 -0.28
N ILE A 56 -7.16 -3.60 -0.31
CA ILE A 56 -6.15 -4.01 0.66
C ILE A 56 -6.01 -2.90 1.69
N THR A 57 -5.94 -3.28 2.96
CA THR A 57 -5.74 -2.38 4.12
C THR A 57 -4.75 -3.01 5.08
N GLY A 58 -4.10 -2.19 5.91
CA GLY A 58 -3.11 -2.63 6.88
C GLY A 58 -1.68 -2.26 6.49
N SER A 59 -0.76 -2.53 7.40
CA SER A 59 0.67 -2.32 7.21
C SER A 59 1.32 -3.52 6.54
N PRO A 60 2.50 -3.37 5.92
CA PRO A 60 3.26 -4.50 5.38
C PRO A 60 3.40 -5.65 6.39
N GLY A 61 3.08 -6.86 5.98
CA GLY A 61 3.04 -8.06 6.84
C GLY A 61 1.76 -8.25 7.65
N SER A 62 0.87 -7.25 7.69
CA SER A 62 -0.45 -7.31 8.35
C SER A 62 -1.56 -6.87 7.41
N GLU A 63 -1.35 -7.05 6.13
CA GLU A 63 -2.32 -6.68 5.11
C GLU A 63 -3.58 -7.55 5.21
N ARG A 64 -4.70 -6.90 5.00
CA ARG A 64 -6.03 -7.52 4.95
C ARG A 64 -6.72 -7.17 3.65
N VAL A 65 -7.40 -8.13 3.10
CA VAL A 65 -8.22 -7.93 1.91
C VAL A 65 -9.68 -7.86 2.30
N ILE A 66 -10.35 -6.82 1.83
CA ILE A 66 -11.76 -6.57 2.06
C ILE A 66 -12.46 -6.55 0.70
N ILE A 67 -13.51 -7.36 0.56
CA ILE A 67 -14.36 -7.32 -0.63
C ILE A 67 -15.41 -6.23 -0.44
N ARG A 68 -15.57 -5.37 -1.43
CA ARG A 68 -16.55 -4.27 -1.39
C ARG A 68 -17.98 -4.81 -1.30
N GLY A 69 -18.79 -4.16 -0.47
CA GLY A 69 -20.18 -4.57 -0.23
C GLY A 69 -20.35 -5.70 0.78
N VAL A 70 -19.25 -6.16 1.38
CA VAL A 70 -19.27 -7.08 2.51
C VAL A 70 -19.07 -6.26 3.79
N SER A 71 -20.00 -6.39 4.74
CA SER A 71 -19.82 -5.79 6.06
C SER A 71 -18.72 -6.55 6.80
N THR A 72 -17.53 -5.99 6.80
CA THR A 72 -16.43 -6.50 7.59
C THR A 72 -16.30 -5.64 8.83
N THR A 73 -16.67 -6.16 9.97
CA THR A 73 -16.13 -5.68 11.23
C THR A 73 -14.61 -5.90 11.21
N ASN A 74 -13.86 -5.05 11.89
CA ASN A 74 -12.39 -5.09 11.93
C ASN A 74 -11.81 -6.38 12.58
N SER A 75 -12.52 -7.50 12.48
CA SER A 75 -12.07 -8.79 12.99
C SER A 75 -11.06 -9.42 12.03
N PRO A 76 -9.96 -9.97 12.54
CA PRO A 76 -8.96 -10.66 11.73
C PRO A 76 -9.52 -11.91 11.02
N THR A 77 -10.64 -12.44 11.50
CA THR A 77 -11.30 -13.62 10.93
C THR A 77 -12.20 -13.31 9.74
N ASN A 78 -12.55 -12.03 9.52
CA ASN A 78 -13.48 -11.60 8.48
C ASN A 78 -12.76 -11.34 7.14
N GLN A 79 -11.85 -12.22 6.75
CA GLN A 79 -11.15 -12.12 5.48
C GLN A 79 -11.72 -13.10 4.44
N PRO A 80 -11.68 -12.77 3.15
CA PRO A 80 -12.11 -13.67 2.11
C PRO A 80 -11.24 -14.94 2.06
N LEU A 81 -11.80 -16.00 1.52
CA LEU A 81 -11.06 -17.21 1.21
C LEU A 81 -10.28 -17.00 -0.10
N PHE A 82 -9.00 -17.32 -0.09
CA PHE A 82 -8.20 -17.39 -1.31
C PHE A 82 -8.18 -18.82 -1.86
N VAL A 83 -8.34 -18.92 -3.17
CA VAL A 83 -8.32 -20.18 -3.90
C VAL A 83 -7.40 -20.01 -5.11
N ILE A 84 -6.35 -20.82 -5.20
CA ILE A 84 -5.39 -20.83 -6.31
C ILE A 84 -5.69 -22.05 -7.17
N ASP A 85 -6.04 -21.86 -8.42
CA ASP A 85 -6.35 -22.93 -9.39
C ASP A 85 -7.28 -24.02 -8.84
N GLY A 86 -8.29 -23.59 -8.08
CA GLY A 86 -9.26 -24.49 -7.46
C GLY A 86 -8.86 -25.06 -6.10
N GLN A 87 -7.61 -24.85 -5.65
CA GLN A 87 -7.12 -25.29 -4.35
C GLN A 87 -7.26 -24.17 -3.31
N LYS A 88 -7.78 -24.50 -2.12
CA LYS A 88 -7.91 -23.54 -1.02
C LYS A 88 -6.53 -23.20 -0.45
N ALA A 89 -6.14 -21.92 -0.55
CA ALA A 89 -4.85 -21.43 -0.06
C ALA A 89 -4.94 -20.75 1.33
N GLY A 90 -6.15 -20.57 1.87
CA GLY A 90 -6.36 -19.94 3.17
C GLY A 90 -6.99 -18.57 3.10
N ARG A 91 -6.87 -17.79 4.19
CA ARG A 91 -7.50 -16.46 4.32
C ARG A 91 -6.49 -15.34 4.54
N THR A 92 -5.24 -15.66 4.84
CA THR A 92 -4.20 -14.69 5.15
C THR A 92 -3.52 -14.23 3.87
N PHE A 93 -3.60 -12.93 3.59
CA PHE A 93 -2.98 -12.35 2.39
C PHE A 93 -1.46 -12.62 2.32
N ALA A 94 -0.75 -12.46 3.44
CA ALA A 94 0.70 -12.66 3.48
C ALA A 94 1.09 -14.07 3.04
N ASN A 95 0.44 -15.11 3.60
CA ASN A 95 0.74 -16.51 3.26
C ASN A 95 0.46 -16.79 1.78
N VAL A 96 -0.66 -16.28 1.26
CA VAL A 96 -1.02 -16.49 -0.16
C VAL A 96 -0.08 -15.74 -1.09
N ASN A 97 0.35 -14.54 -0.69
CA ASN A 97 1.31 -13.77 -1.47
C ASN A 97 2.70 -14.43 -1.53
N GLU A 98 3.08 -15.16 -0.48
CA GLU A 98 4.33 -15.94 -0.46
C GLU A 98 4.28 -17.20 -1.34
N MET A 99 3.07 -17.72 -1.62
CA MET A 99 2.87 -18.89 -2.48
C MET A 99 2.94 -18.55 -3.98
N LEU A 100 2.91 -17.27 -4.34
CA LEU A 100 2.78 -16.81 -5.71
C LEU A 100 3.98 -15.97 -6.12
N TYR A 101 4.56 -16.29 -7.25
CA TYR A 101 5.63 -15.47 -7.82
C TYR A 101 5.06 -14.30 -8.65
N PRO A 102 5.75 -13.14 -8.64
CA PRO A 102 5.39 -12.05 -9.53
C PRO A 102 5.33 -12.50 -11.00
N GLY A 103 4.24 -12.14 -11.67
CA GLY A 103 4.04 -12.53 -13.07
C GLY A 103 3.44 -13.91 -13.31
N GLU A 104 3.31 -14.74 -12.29
CA GLU A 104 2.67 -16.07 -12.39
C GLU A 104 1.14 -15.96 -12.52
N ILE A 105 0.56 -14.93 -11.93
CA ILE A 105 -0.89 -14.72 -11.94
C ILE A 105 -1.33 -14.30 -13.33
N ASN A 106 -2.28 -15.04 -13.88
CA ASN A 106 -2.94 -14.69 -15.12
C ASN A 106 -4.06 -13.66 -14.86
N TYR A 107 -5.01 -14.01 -14.01
CA TYR A 107 -6.08 -13.10 -13.59
C TYR A 107 -6.64 -13.51 -12.21
N ILE A 108 -7.39 -12.59 -11.61
CA ILE A 108 -8.12 -12.84 -10.37
C ILE A 108 -9.63 -12.62 -10.59
N GLU A 109 -10.45 -13.42 -9.94
CA GLU A 109 -11.88 -13.20 -9.85
C GLU A 109 -12.30 -13.01 -8.40
N VAL A 110 -12.99 -11.90 -8.12
CA VAL A 110 -13.50 -11.59 -6.77
C VAL A 110 -14.99 -11.93 -6.72
N LEU A 111 -15.32 -12.92 -5.89
CA LEU A 111 -16.68 -13.37 -5.65
C LEU A 111 -17.20 -12.80 -4.33
N PRO A 112 -18.26 -11.97 -4.37
CA PRO A 112 -18.96 -11.58 -3.15
C PRO A 112 -19.64 -12.80 -2.51
N PRO A 113 -20.04 -12.73 -1.22
CA PRO A 113 -20.69 -13.85 -0.52
C PRO A 113 -21.89 -14.46 -1.27
N SER A 114 -22.68 -13.63 -1.94
CA SER A 114 -23.84 -14.06 -2.73
C SER A 114 -23.47 -15.02 -3.88
N ARG A 115 -22.25 -14.94 -4.39
CA ARG A 115 -21.72 -15.81 -5.46
C ARG A 115 -20.75 -16.89 -4.95
N ALA A 116 -20.39 -16.82 -3.68
CA ALA A 116 -19.45 -17.73 -3.04
C ALA A 116 -20.11 -18.94 -2.36
N ALA A 117 -21.42 -19.14 -2.52
CA ALA A 117 -22.19 -20.20 -1.88
C ALA A 117 -21.62 -21.60 -2.08
N ARG A 118 -20.98 -21.88 -3.22
CA ARG A 118 -20.31 -23.16 -3.50
C ARG A 118 -19.15 -23.49 -2.55
N PHE A 119 -18.62 -22.48 -1.84
CA PHE A 119 -17.57 -22.66 -0.86
C PHE A 119 -18.09 -22.83 0.58
N GLY A 120 -19.44 -22.89 0.74
CA GLY A 120 -20.09 -23.09 2.04
C GLY A 120 -19.76 -21.98 3.03
N MET A 121 -19.56 -22.36 4.29
CA MET A 121 -19.25 -21.44 5.38
C MET A 121 -17.94 -20.64 5.14
N GLU A 122 -17.00 -21.19 4.40
CA GLU A 122 -15.75 -20.53 4.09
C GLU A 122 -15.91 -19.35 3.13
N GLY A 123 -16.95 -19.40 2.29
CA GLY A 123 -17.30 -18.31 1.36
C GLY A 123 -18.07 -17.15 1.99
N HIS A 124 -18.35 -17.20 3.31
CA HIS A 124 -19.19 -16.19 3.97
C HIS A 124 -18.67 -14.75 3.84
N PHE A 125 -17.38 -14.53 3.80
CA PHE A 125 -16.76 -13.23 3.58
C PHE A 125 -16.34 -12.99 2.12
N GLY A 126 -16.80 -13.85 1.21
CA GLY A 126 -16.44 -13.88 -0.19
C GLY A 126 -15.20 -14.72 -0.48
N VAL A 127 -14.90 -14.86 -1.75
CA VAL A 127 -13.80 -15.69 -2.25
C VAL A 127 -13.02 -14.92 -3.31
N ILE A 128 -11.71 -15.07 -3.29
CA ILE A 128 -10.82 -14.56 -4.32
C ILE A 128 -10.22 -15.78 -5.04
N LEU A 129 -10.62 -15.94 -6.28
CA LEU A 129 -10.06 -16.97 -7.15
C LEU A 129 -8.84 -16.39 -7.86
N ILE A 130 -7.74 -17.09 -7.80
CA ILE A 130 -6.49 -16.77 -8.45
C ILE A 130 -6.23 -17.84 -9.50
N HIS A 131 -6.05 -17.41 -10.72
CA HIS A 131 -5.73 -18.28 -11.84
C HIS A 131 -4.30 -18.00 -12.27
N THR A 132 -3.45 -19.02 -12.24
CA THR A 132 -2.08 -18.93 -12.72
C THR A 132 -1.99 -19.22 -14.22
N LYS A 133 -0.83 -19.01 -14.80
CA LYS A 133 -0.57 -19.22 -16.25
C LYS A 133 -0.30 -20.69 -16.55
#